data_0ce68f04f555a33a63a71f0a49e60702
#
_entry.id   0ce68f04f555a33a63a71f0a49e60702
#
_cell.length_a   1.000
_cell.length_b   1.000
_cell.length_c   1.000
_cell.angle_alpha   90.00
_cell.angle_beta   90.00
_cell.angle_gamma   90.00
#
_symmetry.space_group_name_H-M   'P 1'
#
loop_
_entity.id
_entity.type
_entity.pdbx_description
1 polymer ?
#
loop_
_entity_poly.entity_id
_entity_poly.type
_entity_poly.pdbx_seq_one_letter_code
_entity_poly.pdbx_strand_id
1 'polypeptide(L)'
;MVKTVRVEDVYQLHGTASAMVPDDVPLEDIIIRFAREPNLCGVFLVDPQQRFAGVIARADLLKWSTVVLLGGKISIASSGEAYRIMFATKARDLRREDWSFLGVKKTDTLQTALNQMIDSGEDIIPVIDSEGRILGDLRLSEVLLKAIEIGRQQE
;
A
#
# COMPACT_ATOMS: atom_id res chain seq x y z
N MET A 1 14.53 23.39 19.49
CA MET A 1 13.17 23.22 18.93
C MET A 1 13.21 22.16 17.84
N VAL A 2 12.42 21.10 17.98
CA VAL A 2 12.39 20.04 16.96
C VAL A 2 11.58 20.54 15.77
N LYS A 3 12.21 20.56 14.59
CA LYS A 3 11.53 20.93 13.35
C LYS A 3 10.46 19.87 13.03
N THR A 4 9.25 20.30 12.71
CA THR A 4 8.20 19.39 12.24
C THR A 4 8.62 18.74 10.92
N VAL A 5 8.71 17.42 10.92
CA VAL A 5 9.05 16.64 9.73
C VAL A 5 7.76 16.33 8.95
N ARG A 6 7.79 16.61 7.67
CA ARG A 6 6.65 16.36 6.78
C ARG A 6 6.97 15.21 5.83
N VAL A 7 5.92 14.66 5.26
CA VAL A 7 6.04 13.58 4.28
C VAL A 7 6.99 13.97 3.14
N GLU A 8 6.89 15.20 2.64
CA GLU A 8 7.75 15.69 1.56
C GLU A 8 9.24 15.73 1.89
N ASP A 9 9.59 15.72 3.17
CA ASP A 9 10.99 15.70 3.62
C ASP A 9 11.61 14.29 3.52
N VAL A 10 10.82 13.27 3.29
CA VAL A 10 11.24 11.87 3.43
C VAL A 10 11.03 11.06 2.16
N TYR A 11 9.83 11.13 1.54
CA TYR A 11 9.50 10.26 0.42
C TYR A 11 10.26 10.63 -0.86
N GLN A 12 10.48 9.63 -1.73
CA GLN A 12 11.16 9.81 -3.00
C GLN A 12 10.23 9.49 -4.17
N LEU A 13 10.13 10.42 -5.11
CA LEU A 13 9.27 10.28 -6.30
C LEU A 13 9.70 9.17 -7.26
N HIS A 14 11.00 8.81 -7.26
CA HIS A 14 11.59 7.97 -8.30
C HIS A 14 12.12 6.62 -7.82
N GLY A 15 11.82 6.24 -6.60
CA GLY A 15 12.31 4.99 -6.06
C GLY A 15 11.21 4.11 -5.51
N THR A 16 10.07 4.07 -6.18
CA THR A 16 8.90 3.34 -5.65
C THR A 16 9.18 1.84 -5.58
N ALA A 17 8.96 1.28 -4.41
CA ALA A 17 8.90 -0.16 -4.22
C ALA A 17 7.53 -0.73 -4.58
N SER A 18 6.64 0.13 -5.07
CA SER A 18 5.29 -0.21 -5.52
C SER A 18 5.15 0.06 -7.00
N ALA A 19 4.35 -0.76 -7.64
CA ALA A 19 3.93 -0.53 -9.02
C ALA A 19 2.57 0.16 -9.04
N MET A 20 2.31 0.94 -10.09
CA MET A 20 0.98 1.51 -10.36
C MET A 20 0.37 0.80 -11.55
N VAL A 21 -0.84 0.28 -11.38
CA VAL A 21 -1.55 -0.43 -12.45
C VAL A 21 -3.01 0.00 -12.49
N PRO A 22 -3.68 -0.09 -13.65
CA PRO A 22 -5.12 0.12 -13.71
C PRO A 22 -5.87 -0.86 -12.80
N ASP A 23 -6.96 -0.41 -12.20
CA ASP A 23 -7.73 -1.22 -11.24
C ASP A 23 -8.49 -2.37 -11.89
N ASP A 24 -8.64 -2.36 -13.22
CA ASP A 24 -9.36 -3.38 -13.98
C ASP A 24 -8.47 -4.42 -14.66
N VAL A 25 -7.15 -4.39 -14.42
CA VAL A 25 -6.28 -5.44 -14.96
C VAL A 25 -6.64 -6.80 -14.35
N PRO A 26 -6.40 -7.90 -15.09
CA PRO A 26 -6.65 -9.24 -14.55
C PRO A 26 -5.84 -9.47 -13.27
N LEU A 27 -6.48 -10.02 -12.25
CA LEU A 27 -5.83 -10.31 -10.99
C LEU A 27 -4.62 -11.24 -11.17
N GLU A 28 -4.73 -12.19 -12.08
CA GLU A 28 -3.64 -13.13 -12.38
C GLU A 28 -2.35 -12.40 -12.77
N ASP A 29 -2.45 -11.30 -13.53
CA ASP A 29 -1.28 -10.51 -13.93
C ASP A 29 -0.57 -9.90 -12.71
N ILE A 30 -1.34 -9.45 -11.74
CA ILE A 30 -0.79 -8.91 -10.47
C ILE A 30 -0.07 -10.02 -9.70
N ILE A 31 -0.69 -11.17 -9.59
CA ILE A 31 -0.13 -12.32 -8.84
C ILE A 31 1.18 -12.77 -9.48
N ILE A 32 1.21 -12.90 -10.81
CA ILE A 32 2.41 -13.28 -11.55
C ILE A 32 3.52 -12.23 -11.33
N ARG A 33 3.17 -10.96 -11.37
CA ARG A 33 4.13 -9.88 -11.15
C ARG A 33 4.77 -9.96 -9.76
N PHE A 34 3.99 -10.16 -8.71
CA PHE A 34 4.51 -10.36 -7.36
C PHE A 34 5.43 -11.59 -7.27
N ALA A 35 5.06 -12.66 -7.96
CA ALA A 35 5.86 -13.90 -7.95
C ALA A 35 7.22 -13.72 -8.64
N ARG A 36 7.28 -12.86 -9.66
CA ARG A 36 8.49 -12.62 -10.45
C ARG A 36 9.36 -11.47 -9.93
N GLU A 37 8.79 -10.58 -9.16
CA GLU A 37 9.48 -9.40 -8.63
C GLU A 37 9.50 -9.45 -7.08
N PRO A 38 10.45 -10.20 -6.48
CA PRO A 38 10.44 -10.40 -5.03
C PRO A 38 10.64 -9.12 -4.21
N ASN A 39 11.17 -8.06 -4.83
CA ASN A 39 11.34 -6.77 -4.16
C ASN A 39 10.09 -5.88 -4.22
N LEU A 40 9.05 -6.31 -4.91
CA LEU A 40 7.80 -5.57 -5.01
C LEU A 40 7.06 -5.62 -3.67
N CYS A 41 6.84 -4.46 -3.06
CA CYS A 41 6.22 -4.36 -1.73
C CYS A 41 4.69 -4.25 -1.82
N GLY A 42 4.17 -3.70 -2.91
CA GLY A 42 2.75 -3.51 -3.09
C GLY A 42 2.43 -3.03 -4.49
N VAL A 43 1.16 -3.06 -4.83
CA VAL A 43 0.65 -2.54 -6.08
C VAL A 43 -0.44 -1.51 -5.76
N PHE A 44 -0.26 -0.30 -6.27
CA PHE A 44 -1.28 0.75 -6.17
C PHE A 44 -2.14 0.71 -7.42
N LEU A 45 -3.44 0.71 -7.22
CA LEU A 45 -4.41 0.69 -8.31
C LEU A 45 -4.82 2.13 -8.64
N VAL A 46 -5.00 2.39 -9.93
CA VAL A 46 -5.48 3.69 -10.40
C VAL A 46 -6.75 3.50 -11.22
N ASP A 47 -7.65 4.46 -11.12
CA ASP A 47 -8.89 4.48 -11.89
C ASP A 47 -8.65 5.05 -13.30
N PRO A 48 -9.66 5.07 -14.18
CA PRO A 48 -9.49 5.63 -15.52
C PRO A 48 -9.08 7.11 -15.55
N GLN A 49 -9.32 7.86 -14.47
CA GLN A 49 -8.88 9.23 -14.32
C GLN A 49 -7.50 9.37 -13.69
N GLN A 50 -6.77 8.24 -13.52
CA GLN A 50 -5.43 8.18 -12.93
C GLN A 50 -5.38 8.56 -11.44
N ARG A 51 -6.51 8.41 -10.74
CA ARG A 51 -6.58 8.65 -9.29
C ARG A 51 -6.37 7.33 -8.54
N PHE A 52 -5.88 7.46 -7.31
CA PHE A 52 -5.69 6.32 -6.42
C PHE A 52 -7.02 5.57 -6.22
N ALA A 53 -7.02 4.28 -6.49
CA ALA A 53 -8.21 3.44 -6.46
C ALA A 53 -8.04 2.16 -5.67
N GLY A 54 -6.95 2.00 -4.95
CA GLY A 54 -6.76 0.85 -4.08
C GLY A 54 -5.32 0.41 -3.97
N VAL A 55 -5.10 -0.55 -3.07
CA VAL A 55 -3.80 -1.16 -2.84
C VAL A 55 -3.95 -2.66 -2.68
N ILE A 56 -3.01 -3.40 -3.24
CA ILE A 56 -2.84 -4.84 -2.99
C ILE A 56 -1.46 -5.02 -2.39
N ALA A 57 -1.41 -5.52 -1.17
CA ALA A 57 -0.19 -5.77 -0.43
C ALA A 57 0.03 -7.29 -0.27
N ARG A 58 1.18 -7.66 0.30
CA ARG A 58 1.51 -9.07 0.52
C ARG A 58 0.47 -9.80 1.37
N ALA A 59 -0.08 -9.13 2.38
CA ALA A 59 -1.10 -9.73 3.23
C ALA A 59 -2.35 -10.14 2.44
N ASP A 60 -2.74 -9.34 1.45
CA ASP A 60 -3.87 -9.66 0.59
C ASP A 60 -3.60 -10.90 -0.26
N LEU A 61 -2.37 -11.04 -0.75
CA LEU A 61 -1.96 -12.21 -1.53
C LEU A 61 -1.85 -13.47 -0.68
N LEU A 62 -1.42 -13.35 0.59
CA LEU A 62 -1.43 -14.47 1.53
C LEU A 62 -2.85 -14.97 1.77
N LYS A 63 -3.80 -14.06 1.97
CA LYS A 63 -5.21 -14.42 2.11
C LYS A 63 -5.75 -15.09 0.86
N TRP A 64 -5.44 -14.52 -0.32
CA TRP A 64 -5.85 -15.10 -1.60
C TRP A 64 -5.32 -16.52 -1.75
N SER A 65 -4.03 -16.74 -1.47
CA SER A 65 -3.40 -18.05 -1.57
C SER A 65 -4.08 -19.07 -0.67
N THR A 66 -4.38 -18.65 0.57
CA THR A 66 -5.02 -19.52 1.54
C THR A 66 -6.43 -19.91 1.11
N VAL A 67 -7.21 -18.95 0.64
CA VAL A 67 -8.58 -19.21 0.16
C VAL A 67 -8.56 -20.14 -1.04
N VAL A 68 -7.70 -19.89 -2.01
CA VAL A 68 -7.64 -20.67 -3.26
C VAL A 68 -7.10 -22.08 -3.01
N LEU A 69 -6.02 -22.21 -2.23
CA LEU A 69 -5.39 -23.50 -2.01
C LEU A 69 -6.10 -24.37 -0.99
N LEU A 70 -6.72 -23.75 0.02
CA LEU A 70 -7.31 -24.47 1.16
C LEU A 70 -8.83 -24.42 1.19
N GLY A 71 -9.45 -23.85 0.18
CA GLY A 71 -10.91 -23.82 0.03
C GLY A 71 -11.63 -23.07 1.15
N GLY A 72 -10.99 -22.09 1.75
CA GLY A 72 -11.59 -21.31 2.82
C GLY A 72 -11.75 -22.05 4.15
N LYS A 73 -11.12 -23.21 4.31
CA LYS A 73 -11.21 -24.02 5.54
C LYS A 73 -10.40 -23.45 6.71
N ILE A 74 -9.60 -22.44 6.47
CA ILE A 74 -8.82 -21.75 7.50
C ILE A 74 -9.42 -20.38 7.75
N SER A 75 -9.66 -20.07 9.01
CA SER A 75 -10.36 -18.88 9.47
C SER A 75 -9.45 -17.65 9.54
N ILE A 76 -8.82 -17.26 8.43
CA ILE A 76 -8.07 -15.99 8.34
C ILE A 76 -8.88 -14.86 7.69
N ALA A 77 -10.07 -15.20 7.20
CA ALA A 77 -10.98 -14.25 6.58
C ALA A 77 -12.41 -14.57 7.02
N SER A 78 -13.26 -13.56 7.09
CA SER A 78 -14.70 -13.79 7.27
C SER A 78 -15.24 -14.57 6.08
N SER A 79 -16.40 -15.23 6.24
CA SER A 79 -17.00 -15.99 5.15
C SER A 79 -17.35 -15.11 3.95
N GLY A 80 -17.76 -13.85 4.17
CA GLY A 80 -18.00 -12.89 3.10
C GLY A 80 -16.74 -12.47 2.38
N GLU A 81 -15.64 -12.24 3.13
CA GLU A 81 -14.33 -11.91 2.55
C GLU A 81 -13.78 -13.10 1.76
N ALA A 82 -13.87 -14.31 2.29
CA ALA A 82 -13.42 -15.52 1.60
C ALA A 82 -14.15 -15.71 0.26
N TYR A 83 -15.48 -15.48 0.25
CA TYR A 83 -16.29 -15.54 -0.95
C TYR A 83 -15.84 -14.51 -1.98
N ARG A 84 -15.64 -13.26 -1.56
CA ARG A 84 -15.13 -12.19 -2.44
C ARG A 84 -13.79 -12.53 -3.06
N ILE A 85 -12.88 -13.06 -2.26
CA ILE A 85 -11.53 -13.44 -2.71
C ILE A 85 -11.61 -14.59 -3.71
N MET A 86 -12.44 -15.59 -3.44
CA MET A 86 -12.57 -16.78 -4.30
C MET A 86 -13.05 -16.42 -5.71
N PHE A 87 -13.92 -15.42 -5.85
CA PHE A 87 -14.48 -15.00 -7.13
C PHE A 87 -13.80 -13.77 -7.74
N ALA A 88 -12.68 -13.31 -7.14
CA ALA A 88 -11.93 -12.17 -7.65
C ALA A 88 -11.32 -12.49 -9.02
N THR A 89 -11.56 -11.62 -9.99
CA THR A 89 -11.03 -11.75 -11.36
C THR A 89 -10.22 -10.55 -11.81
N LYS A 90 -10.50 -9.37 -11.22
CA LYS A 90 -9.80 -8.12 -11.52
C LYS A 90 -9.04 -7.65 -10.29
N ALA A 91 -8.02 -6.82 -10.50
CA ALA A 91 -7.22 -6.29 -9.41
C ALA A 91 -8.06 -5.64 -8.32
N ARG A 92 -9.05 -4.81 -8.70
CA ARG A 92 -9.92 -4.13 -7.73
C ARG A 92 -10.73 -5.08 -6.85
N ASP A 93 -10.93 -6.30 -7.27
CA ASP A 93 -11.69 -7.29 -6.49
C ASP A 93 -10.90 -7.79 -5.28
N LEU A 94 -9.57 -7.67 -5.31
CA LEU A 94 -8.69 -8.10 -4.21
C LEU A 94 -8.18 -6.94 -3.35
N ARG A 95 -8.43 -5.70 -3.72
CA ARG A 95 -7.95 -4.55 -2.95
C ARG A 95 -8.51 -4.55 -1.53
N ARG A 96 -7.74 -3.96 -0.59
CA ARG A 96 -8.20 -3.80 0.80
C ARG A 96 -9.53 -3.06 0.85
N GLU A 97 -10.40 -3.44 1.78
CA GLU A 97 -11.69 -2.79 1.94
C GLU A 97 -11.57 -1.33 2.40
N ASP A 98 -10.55 -1.02 3.21
CA ASP A 98 -10.30 0.32 3.74
C ASP A 98 -9.41 1.19 2.85
N TRP A 99 -9.23 0.83 1.59
CA TRP A 99 -8.29 1.51 0.69
C TRP A 99 -8.57 3.01 0.55
N SER A 100 -9.83 3.42 0.63
CA SER A 100 -10.20 4.83 0.46
C SER A 100 -9.72 5.73 1.60
N PHE A 101 -9.36 5.15 2.74
CA PHE A 101 -8.81 5.87 3.88
C PHE A 101 -7.28 5.92 3.86
N LEU A 102 -6.64 5.20 2.95
CA LEU A 102 -5.19 5.20 2.81
C LEU A 102 -4.75 6.37 1.94
N GLY A 103 -3.56 6.86 2.25
CA GLY A 103 -2.97 7.94 1.49
C GLY A 103 -2.70 9.16 2.37
N VAL A 104 -1.57 9.79 2.11
CA VAL A 104 -1.18 11.02 2.78
C VAL A 104 -0.79 12.04 1.73
N LYS A 105 -0.83 13.32 2.12
CA LYS A 105 -0.37 14.42 1.27
C LYS A 105 1.09 14.73 1.61
N LYS A 106 1.83 15.27 0.66
CA LYS A 106 3.22 15.66 0.89
C LYS A 106 3.38 16.67 2.03
N THR A 107 2.34 17.46 2.29
CA THR A 107 2.32 18.48 3.35
C THR A 107 1.91 17.92 4.73
N ASP A 108 1.43 16.69 4.79
CA ASP A 108 1.09 16.06 6.05
C ASP A 108 2.34 15.82 6.89
N THR A 109 2.16 15.77 8.21
CA THR A 109 3.27 15.47 9.13
C THR A 109 3.65 14.00 9.03
N LEU A 110 4.90 13.70 9.31
CA LEU A 110 5.38 12.32 9.37
C LEU A 110 4.62 11.52 10.43
N GLN A 111 4.23 12.16 11.54
CA GLN A 111 3.42 11.51 12.57
C GLN A 111 2.07 11.03 12.02
N THR A 112 1.40 11.84 11.21
CA THR A 112 0.16 11.43 10.55
C THR A 112 0.37 10.19 9.69
N ALA A 113 1.45 10.16 8.92
CA ALA A 113 1.79 9.00 8.10
C ALA A 113 2.08 7.76 8.93
N LEU A 114 2.85 7.89 10.01
CA LEU A 114 3.15 6.79 10.92
C LEU A 114 1.89 6.22 11.57
N ASN A 115 0.98 7.09 12.01
CA ASN A 115 -0.29 6.66 12.57
C ASN A 115 -1.08 5.84 11.55
N GLN A 116 -1.09 6.26 10.29
CA GLN A 116 -1.76 5.52 9.23
C GLN A 116 -1.11 4.16 9.00
N MET A 117 0.21 4.08 9.00
CA MET A 117 0.93 2.79 8.89
C MET A 117 0.58 1.86 10.04
N ILE A 118 0.53 2.39 11.27
CA ILE A 118 0.18 1.61 12.46
C ILE A 118 -1.26 1.10 12.37
N ASP A 119 -2.20 1.98 12.05
CA ASP A 119 -3.62 1.65 12.02
C ASP A 119 -3.95 0.67 10.89
N SER A 120 -3.28 0.78 9.74
CA SER A 120 -3.51 -0.09 8.59
C SER A 120 -2.69 -1.38 8.64
N GLY A 121 -1.63 -1.42 9.45
CA GLY A 121 -0.69 -2.54 9.46
C GLY A 121 0.18 -2.62 8.20
N GLU A 122 0.28 -1.53 7.45
CA GLU A 122 1.06 -1.48 6.21
C GLU A 122 2.35 -0.71 6.41
N ASP A 123 3.41 -1.16 5.76
CA ASP A 123 4.72 -0.52 5.78
C ASP A 123 4.98 0.37 4.56
N ILE A 124 3.97 0.55 3.73
CA ILE A 124 4.02 1.41 2.55
C ILE A 124 2.64 2.05 2.32
N ILE A 125 2.63 3.36 2.11
CA ILE A 125 1.39 4.11 1.87
C ILE A 125 1.58 5.05 0.69
N PRO A 126 0.52 5.32 -0.09
CA PRO A 126 0.62 6.25 -1.21
C PRO A 126 0.68 7.70 -0.74
N VAL A 127 1.47 8.50 -1.44
CA VAL A 127 1.46 9.96 -1.32
C VAL A 127 0.63 10.50 -2.48
N ILE A 128 -0.45 11.18 -2.16
CA ILE A 128 -1.43 11.63 -3.14
C ILE A 128 -1.56 13.16 -3.15
N ASP A 129 -1.90 13.71 -4.30
CA ASP A 129 -2.14 15.15 -4.44
C ASP A 129 -3.60 15.51 -4.11
N SER A 130 -3.95 16.80 -4.26
CA SER A 130 -5.30 17.30 -3.99
C SER A 130 -6.36 16.73 -4.93
N GLU A 131 -5.96 16.19 -6.08
CA GLU A 131 -6.86 15.58 -7.07
C GLU A 131 -6.94 14.06 -6.90
N GLY A 132 -6.25 13.49 -5.90
CA GLY A 132 -6.25 12.05 -5.65
C GLY A 132 -5.25 11.28 -6.49
N ARG A 133 -4.37 11.95 -7.23
CA ARG A 133 -3.35 11.29 -8.05
C ARG A 133 -2.16 10.90 -7.19
N ILE A 134 -1.56 9.76 -7.52
CA ILE A 134 -0.40 9.25 -6.79
C ILE A 134 0.85 10.01 -7.22
N LEU A 135 1.52 10.65 -6.27
CA LEU A 135 2.81 11.31 -6.46
C LEU A 135 3.98 10.37 -6.22
N GLY A 136 3.80 9.40 -5.34
CA GLY A 136 4.84 8.44 -4.97
C GLY A 136 4.38 7.60 -3.80
N ASP A 137 5.31 6.94 -3.14
CA ASP A 137 5.02 6.14 -1.95
C ASP A 137 5.93 6.53 -0.79
N LEU A 138 5.42 6.41 0.42
CA LEU A 138 6.21 6.54 1.64
C LEU A 138 6.40 5.16 2.24
N ARG A 139 7.65 4.75 2.44
CA ARG A 139 8.01 3.43 2.96
C ARG A 139 8.55 3.52 4.37
N LEU A 140 8.27 2.51 5.17
CA LEU A 140 8.82 2.43 6.53
C LEU A 140 10.35 2.55 6.53
N SER A 141 11.04 1.96 5.54
CA SER A 141 12.50 2.06 5.42
C SER A 141 12.98 3.51 5.34
N GLU A 142 12.27 4.35 4.60
CA GLU A 142 12.59 5.78 4.49
C GLU A 142 12.38 6.51 5.83
N VAL A 143 11.30 6.16 6.53
CA VAL A 143 10.99 6.72 7.85
C VAL A 143 12.06 6.34 8.86
N LEU A 144 12.50 5.08 8.84
CA LEU A 144 13.54 4.60 9.76
C LEU A 144 14.86 5.34 9.56
N LEU A 145 15.28 5.54 8.30
CA LEU A 145 16.48 6.30 8.00
C LEU A 145 16.37 7.75 8.49
N LYS A 146 15.21 8.37 8.32
CA LYS A 146 14.97 9.73 8.80
C LYS A 146 15.00 9.80 10.32
N ALA A 147 14.47 8.79 11.00
CA ALA A 147 14.50 8.72 12.46
C ALA A 147 15.94 8.66 13.00
N ILE A 148 16.80 7.88 12.35
CA ILE A 148 18.23 7.79 12.71
C ILE A 148 18.91 9.14 12.50
N GLU A 149 18.65 9.80 11.39
CA GLU A 149 19.22 11.12 11.06
C GLU A 149 18.83 12.14 12.14
N ILE A 150 17.56 12.21 12.51
CA ILE A 150 17.06 13.12 13.54
C ILE A 150 17.69 12.81 14.90
N GLY A 151 17.78 11.54 15.27
CA GLY A 151 18.41 11.14 16.53
C GLY A 151 19.87 11.57 16.64
N ARG A 152 20.63 11.49 15.53
CA ARG A 152 22.03 11.94 15.51
C ARG A 152 22.16 13.45 15.62
N GLN A 153 21.21 14.21 15.11
CA GLN A 153 21.24 15.68 15.19
C GLN A 153 20.94 16.20 16.58
N GLN A 154 20.37 15.38 17.48
CA GLN A 154 20.03 15.75 18.85
C GLN A 154 21.14 15.44 19.87
N GLU A 155 22.22 14.84 19.42
CA GLU A 155 23.39 14.55 20.28
C GLU A 155 24.36 15.78 20.37
#